data_30ddbbebd8d768eb1e7d2023e5a711e8
#
_entry.id   30ddbbebd8d768eb1e7d2023e5a711e8
#
_cell.length_a   1.000
_cell.length_b   1.000
_cell.length_c   1.000
_cell.angle_alpha   90.00
_cell.angle_beta   90.00
_cell.angle_gamma   90.00
#
_symmetry.space_group_name_H-M   'P 1'
#
loop_
_entity.id
_entity.type
_entity.pdbx_description
1 polymer ?
#
loop_
_entity_poly.entity_id
_entity_poly.type
_entity_poly.pdbx_seq_one_letter_code
_entity_poly.pdbx_strand_id
1 'polypeptide(L)'
;MGANMGKNSSLLDALPSTQATLHVVMLGLDSAGKTTALYRLKFDQYLNTVPTIGFNCEKVKGTTGRAKGINFLVWDVGGQEKLRPLWKSYTRCTDGIVFVLDSVDIERMEEAKMELVRTAKSPDNTGVPILVLANKQDLPGAREPKELEKLLGLHELGAGGGSAGGGQNSSSCGGGSPVHMWHVQPACAITGDGLHEGMEALYEMILKRRKLAKQCKNKKR
;
A
#
# COMPACT_ATOMS: atom_id res chain seq x y z
N MET A 1 -57.51 1.69 14.25
CA MET A 1 -56.78 2.06 13.05
C MET A 1 -55.37 2.47 13.45
N GLY A 2 -54.41 1.55 13.43
CA GLY A 2 -53.05 1.81 13.81
C GLY A 2 -52.19 2.01 12.55
N ALA A 3 -51.64 3.19 12.39
CA ALA A 3 -50.75 3.52 11.30
C ALA A 3 -49.35 2.96 11.60
N ASN A 4 -48.91 2.04 10.77
CA ASN A 4 -47.60 1.41 10.80
C ASN A 4 -46.58 2.38 10.18
N MET A 5 -45.82 3.10 11.03
CA MET A 5 -44.70 3.92 10.56
C MET A 5 -43.52 3.02 10.16
N GLY A 6 -43.42 2.79 8.87
CA GLY A 6 -42.28 2.10 8.26
C GLY A 6 -40.97 2.85 8.55
N LYS A 7 -39.99 2.12 9.08
CA LYS A 7 -38.61 2.58 9.27
C LYS A 7 -37.96 2.87 7.91
N ASN A 8 -37.92 4.12 7.50
CA ASN A 8 -37.09 4.57 6.39
C ASN A 8 -35.62 4.70 6.88
N SER A 9 -34.95 3.57 7.01
CA SER A 9 -33.50 3.52 7.11
C SER A 9 -32.98 3.21 5.71
N SER A 10 -32.36 4.17 5.04
CA SER A 10 -31.29 3.94 4.06
C SER A 10 -31.11 4.95 2.94
N LEU A 11 -31.77 6.13 2.98
CA LEU A 11 -31.45 7.18 2.00
C LEU A 11 -30.16 7.95 2.32
N LEU A 12 -29.66 7.85 3.55
CA LEU A 12 -28.39 8.49 3.98
C LEU A 12 -27.15 7.66 3.64
N ASP A 13 -27.30 6.36 3.33
CA ASP A 13 -26.18 5.51 2.89
C ASP A 13 -25.91 5.60 1.38
N ALA A 14 -26.81 6.26 0.63
CA ALA A 14 -26.70 6.41 -0.83
C ALA A 14 -26.12 7.76 -1.29
N LEU A 15 -25.78 8.66 -0.38
CA LEU A 15 -24.99 9.82 -0.76
C LEU A 15 -23.57 9.34 -1.06
N PRO A 16 -23.02 9.62 -2.28
CA PRO A 16 -21.62 9.41 -2.53
C PRO A 16 -20.89 10.26 -1.48
N SER A 17 -20.31 9.60 -0.48
CA SER A 17 -19.38 10.26 0.42
C SER A 17 -18.42 11.01 -0.48
N THR A 18 -18.29 12.33 -0.33
CA THR A 18 -17.22 13.11 -0.96
C THR A 18 -15.97 12.27 -0.88
N GLN A 19 -15.52 11.74 -2.04
CA GLN A 19 -14.50 10.68 -2.07
C GLN A 19 -13.25 11.25 -1.42
N ALA A 20 -13.07 10.92 -0.14
CA ALA A 20 -11.92 11.36 0.62
C ALA A 20 -10.67 10.86 -0.12
N THR A 21 -9.82 11.78 -0.51
CA THR A 21 -8.53 11.46 -1.11
C THR A 21 -7.72 10.64 -0.11
N LEU A 22 -7.19 9.51 -0.54
CA LEU A 22 -6.34 8.64 0.27
C LEU A 22 -4.89 9.10 0.18
N HIS A 23 -4.23 9.28 1.29
CA HIS A 23 -2.83 9.63 1.36
C HIS A 23 -1.98 8.36 1.32
N VAL A 24 -1.11 8.25 0.32
CA VAL A 24 -0.22 7.10 0.11
C VAL A 24 1.21 7.60 -0.02
N VAL A 25 2.13 6.94 0.66
CA VAL A 25 3.56 7.24 0.54
C VAL A 25 4.25 6.13 -0.23
N MET A 26 5.01 6.51 -1.26
CA MET A 26 5.79 5.61 -2.09
C MET A 26 7.26 5.66 -1.68
N LEU A 27 7.78 4.55 -1.19
CA LEU A 27 9.13 4.38 -0.67
C LEU A 27 9.87 3.25 -1.41
N GLY A 28 11.13 3.09 -1.12
CA GLY A 28 12.00 2.07 -1.71
C GLY A 28 13.37 2.65 -2.01
N LEU A 29 14.34 1.79 -2.26
CA LEU A 29 15.71 2.22 -2.55
C LEU A 29 15.77 3.09 -3.82
N ASP A 30 16.85 3.78 -4.01
CA ASP A 30 17.14 4.47 -5.28
C ASP A 30 17.17 3.46 -6.44
N SER A 31 16.84 3.92 -7.63
CA SER A 31 16.76 3.11 -8.86
C SER A 31 15.71 1.98 -8.86
N ALA A 32 14.90 1.83 -7.82
CA ALA A 32 13.82 0.83 -7.78
C ALA A 32 12.66 1.12 -8.76
N GLY A 33 12.59 2.33 -9.34
CA GLY A 33 11.56 2.71 -10.31
C GLY A 33 10.32 3.37 -9.71
N LYS A 34 10.41 3.97 -8.53
CA LYS A 34 9.31 4.67 -7.84
C LYS A 34 8.65 5.75 -8.70
N THR A 35 9.45 6.72 -9.13
CA THR A 35 8.97 7.86 -9.94
C THR A 35 8.43 7.39 -11.29
N THR A 36 9.04 6.38 -11.89
CA THR A 36 8.57 5.76 -13.13
C THR A 36 7.18 5.14 -12.92
N ALA A 37 7.00 4.37 -11.83
CA ALA A 37 5.71 3.78 -11.47
C ALA A 37 4.65 4.85 -11.19
N LEU A 38 5.00 5.91 -10.48
CA LEU A 38 4.09 7.03 -10.22
C LEU A 38 3.62 7.70 -11.50
N TYR A 39 4.52 8.01 -12.41
CA TYR A 39 4.17 8.66 -13.67
C TYR A 39 3.39 7.73 -14.60
N ARG A 40 3.71 6.42 -14.60
CA ARG A 40 2.92 5.44 -15.33
C ARG A 40 1.48 5.37 -14.78
N LEU A 41 1.29 5.33 -13.48
CA LEU A 41 -0.03 5.37 -12.85
C LEU A 41 -0.80 6.68 -13.14
N LYS A 42 -0.08 7.80 -13.28
CA LYS A 42 -0.68 9.11 -13.46
C LYS A 42 -1.05 9.40 -14.90
N PHE A 43 -0.16 9.09 -15.84
CA PHE A 43 -0.25 9.52 -17.24
C PHE A 43 -0.50 8.37 -18.21
N ASP A 44 -0.46 7.12 -17.72
CA ASP A 44 -0.50 5.90 -18.54
C ASP A 44 0.58 5.84 -19.64
N GLN A 45 1.71 6.51 -19.37
CA GLN A 45 2.84 6.61 -20.30
C GLN A 45 4.16 6.43 -19.54
N TYR A 46 5.14 5.81 -20.22
CA TYR A 46 6.51 5.81 -19.73
C TYR A 46 7.11 7.20 -19.91
N LEU A 47 7.64 7.73 -18.83
CA LEU A 47 8.42 8.97 -18.85
C LEU A 47 9.83 8.67 -18.35
N ASN A 48 10.82 9.22 -19.03
CA ASN A 48 12.19 9.13 -18.56
C ASN A 48 12.34 9.94 -17.26
N THR A 49 12.90 9.36 -16.22
CA THR A 49 12.99 9.97 -14.90
C THR A 49 14.44 10.16 -14.49
N VAL A 50 14.68 11.19 -13.69
CA VAL A 50 15.96 11.44 -13.03
C VAL A 50 15.84 11.07 -11.54
N PRO A 51 16.96 10.83 -10.83
CA PRO A 51 16.90 10.57 -9.40
C PRO A 51 16.17 11.68 -8.64
N THR A 52 15.19 11.28 -7.81
CA THR A 52 14.35 12.21 -7.05
C THR A 52 15.15 12.82 -5.91
N ILE A 53 15.30 14.15 -5.95
CA ILE A 53 15.87 14.95 -4.85
C ILE A 53 14.70 15.52 -4.04
N GLY A 54 14.53 15.01 -2.81
CA GLY A 54 13.38 15.38 -1.99
C GLY A 54 12.17 14.47 -2.24
N PHE A 55 11.07 15.04 -2.68
CA PHE A 55 9.82 14.30 -2.95
C PHE A 55 9.09 14.85 -4.18
N ASN A 56 8.21 14.03 -4.72
CA ASN A 56 7.21 14.41 -5.72
C ASN A 56 5.83 14.01 -5.20
N CYS A 57 4.79 14.80 -5.48
CA CYS A 57 3.44 14.54 -5.00
C CYS A 57 2.43 14.65 -6.14
N GLU A 58 1.75 13.56 -6.42
CA GLU A 58 0.82 13.46 -7.55
C GLU A 58 -0.53 12.87 -7.13
N LYS A 59 -1.58 13.38 -7.75
CA LYS A 59 -2.92 12.80 -7.61
C LYS A 59 -3.13 11.75 -8.68
N VAL A 60 -3.29 10.50 -8.25
CA VAL A 60 -3.56 9.34 -9.09
C VAL A 60 -5.00 8.89 -8.88
N LYS A 61 -5.68 8.53 -9.96
CA LYS A 61 -7.04 8.00 -9.91
C LYS A 61 -7.02 6.48 -10.12
N GLY A 62 -7.62 5.73 -9.23
CA GLY A 62 -7.81 4.29 -9.41
C GLY A 62 -8.67 4.01 -10.64
N THR A 63 -8.27 3.02 -11.44
CA THR A 63 -8.89 2.68 -12.71
C THR A 63 -9.56 1.31 -12.70
N THR A 64 -9.13 0.42 -11.80
CA THR A 64 -9.56 -0.98 -11.76
C THR A 64 -10.40 -1.29 -10.52
N GLY A 65 -11.22 -2.29 -10.62
CA GLY A 65 -11.98 -2.95 -9.57
C GLY A 65 -12.65 -1.99 -8.57
N ARG A 66 -12.47 -2.27 -7.29
CA ARG A 66 -13.05 -1.47 -6.19
C ARG A 66 -12.35 -0.12 -6.00
N ALA A 67 -11.13 0.03 -6.48
CA ALA A 67 -10.40 1.30 -6.43
C ALA A 67 -10.84 2.28 -7.54
N LYS A 68 -11.67 1.82 -8.50
CA LYS A 68 -12.11 2.65 -9.63
C LYS A 68 -12.77 3.95 -9.14
N GLY A 69 -12.22 5.06 -9.60
CA GLY A 69 -12.69 6.40 -9.25
C GLY A 69 -12.14 6.96 -7.94
N ILE A 70 -11.47 6.15 -7.12
CA ILE A 70 -10.83 6.61 -5.87
C ILE A 70 -9.62 7.48 -6.21
N ASN A 71 -9.47 8.58 -5.48
CA ASN A 71 -8.32 9.45 -5.61
C ASN A 71 -7.26 9.09 -4.57
N PHE A 72 -6.02 8.85 -5.03
CA PHE A 72 -4.85 8.67 -4.20
C PHE A 72 -3.95 9.89 -4.35
N LEU A 73 -3.56 10.51 -3.25
CA LEU A 73 -2.50 11.50 -3.21
C LEU A 73 -1.21 10.74 -2.87
N VAL A 74 -0.38 10.53 -3.88
CA VAL A 74 0.83 9.70 -3.77
C VAL A 74 2.05 10.59 -3.62
N TRP A 75 2.79 10.38 -2.53
CA TRP A 75 4.05 11.04 -2.21
C TRP A 75 5.21 10.12 -2.56
N ASP A 76 5.87 10.37 -3.69
CA ASP A 76 7.10 9.67 -4.10
C ASP A 76 8.30 10.30 -3.42
N VAL A 77 8.92 9.61 -2.50
CA VAL A 77 10.04 10.12 -1.70
C VAL A 77 11.36 9.51 -2.20
N GLY A 78 12.40 10.36 -2.28
CA GLY A 78 13.72 9.95 -2.74
C GLY A 78 14.29 8.76 -1.95
N GLY A 79 14.85 7.77 -2.68
CA GLY A 79 15.35 6.53 -2.12
C GLY A 79 16.84 6.54 -1.77
N GLN A 80 17.57 7.61 -2.11
CA GLN A 80 18.98 7.73 -1.77
C GLN A 80 19.18 7.65 -0.25
N GLU A 81 20.26 7.01 0.20
CA GLU A 81 20.55 6.77 1.62
C GLU A 81 20.42 8.01 2.49
N LYS A 82 20.95 9.15 2.04
CA LYS A 82 20.89 10.44 2.73
C LYS A 82 19.45 10.97 2.94
N LEU A 83 18.49 10.55 2.12
CA LEU A 83 17.09 11.00 2.18
C LEU A 83 16.20 10.07 3.01
N ARG A 84 16.59 8.82 3.24
CA ARG A 84 15.77 7.83 3.97
C ARG A 84 15.40 8.21 5.40
N PRO A 85 16.26 8.93 6.18
CA PRO A 85 15.84 9.43 7.49
C PRO A 85 14.59 10.31 7.46
N LEU A 86 14.30 10.96 6.33
CA LEU A 86 13.12 11.81 6.13
C LEU A 86 11.83 10.99 5.91
N TRP A 87 11.91 9.72 5.55
CA TRP A 87 10.75 8.86 5.27
C TRP A 87 9.73 8.86 6.42
N LYS A 88 10.23 8.86 7.66
CA LYS A 88 9.38 8.93 8.86
C LYS A 88 8.47 10.17 8.87
N SER A 89 8.92 11.30 8.35
CA SER A 89 8.12 12.52 8.29
C SER A 89 6.98 12.43 7.28
N TYR A 90 7.19 11.71 6.18
CA TYR A 90 6.18 11.53 5.13
C TYR A 90 5.16 10.44 5.46
N THR A 91 5.54 9.42 6.23
CA THR A 91 4.62 8.33 6.59
C THR A 91 3.65 8.69 7.71
N ARG A 92 3.79 9.83 8.36
CA ARG A 92 2.84 10.29 9.39
C ARG A 92 1.46 10.50 8.79
N CYS A 93 0.44 9.90 9.41
CA CYS A 93 -0.96 9.99 8.98
C CYS A 93 -1.24 9.44 7.57
N THR A 94 -0.39 8.55 7.03
CA THR A 94 -0.67 7.89 5.76
C THR A 94 -1.76 6.82 5.89
N ASP A 95 -2.56 6.68 4.84
CA ASP A 95 -3.56 5.60 4.74
C ASP A 95 -2.90 4.27 4.34
N GLY A 96 -1.83 4.32 3.54
CA GLY A 96 -1.11 3.15 3.06
C GLY A 96 0.31 3.48 2.59
N ILE A 97 1.16 2.47 2.56
CA ILE A 97 2.54 2.56 2.09
C ILE A 97 2.69 1.69 0.84
N VAL A 98 3.28 2.25 -0.21
CA VAL A 98 3.76 1.50 -1.38
C VAL A 98 5.27 1.42 -1.28
N PHE A 99 5.80 0.23 -1.14
CA PHE A 99 7.24 -0.01 -1.14
C PHE A 99 7.65 -0.62 -2.49
N VAL A 100 8.36 0.15 -3.30
CA VAL A 100 8.82 -0.29 -4.62
C VAL A 100 10.15 -0.98 -4.48
N LEU A 101 10.20 -2.23 -4.93
CA LEU A 101 11.35 -3.11 -4.85
C LEU A 101 11.86 -3.41 -6.26
N ASP A 102 13.15 -3.36 -6.45
CA ASP A 102 13.80 -3.88 -7.65
C ASP A 102 13.95 -5.41 -7.53
N SER A 103 13.22 -6.15 -8.36
CA SER A 103 13.17 -7.61 -8.27
C SER A 103 14.42 -8.31 -8.77
N VAL A 104 15.33 -7.59 -9.44
CA VAL A 104 16.59 -8.14 -9.95
C VAL A 104 17.80 -7.75 -9.10
N ASP A 105 17.66 -6.77 -8.21
CA ASP A 105 18.74 -6.25 -7.37
C ASP A 105 18.90 -7.09 -6.09
N ILE A 106 19.46 -8.26 -6.23
CA ILE A 106 19.64 -9.19 -5.11
C ILE A 106 20.71 -8.71 -4.14
N GLU A 107 21.70 -7.99 -4.62
CA GLU A 107 22.79 -7.47 -3.79
C GLU A 107 22.28 -6.50 -2.72
N ARG A 108 21.25 -5.71 -3.04
CA ARG A 108 20.64 -4.77 -2.09
C ARG A 108 19.33 -5.26 -1.48
N MET A 109 19.00 -6.53 -1.62
CA MET A 109 17.75 -7.08 -1.08
C MET A 109 17.67 -6.98 0.45
N GLU A 110 18.79 -7.27 1.15
CA GLU A 110 18.82 -7.16 2.61
C GLU A 110 18.73 -5.68 3.07
N GLU A 111 19.31 -4.76 2.31
CA GLU A 111 19.16 -3.31 2.55
C GLU A 111 17.70 -2.89 2.40
N ALA A 112 17.03 -3.33 1.33
CA ALA A 112 15.61 -3.07 1.10
C ALA A 112 14.73 -3.64 2.24
N LYS A 113 15.02 -4.87 2.69
CA LYS A 113 14.36 -5.49 3.84
C LYS A 113 14.51 -4.68 5.11
N MET A 114 15.73 -4.25 5.44
CA MET A 114 15.99 -3.46 6.64
C MET A 114 15.18 -2.16 6.63
N GLU A 115 15.14 -1.45 5.51
CA GLU A 115 14.39 -0.20 5.40
C GLU A 115 12.87 -0.42 5.43
N LEU A 116 12.38 -1.49 4.82
CA LEU A 116 10.96 -1.87 4.89
C LEU A 116 10.55 -2.18 6.33
N VAL A 117 11.31 -3.03 7.02
CA VAL A 117 11.04 -3.41 8.42
C VAL A 117 11.14 -2.20 9.35
N ARG A 118 12.13 -1.34 9.16
CA ARG A 118 12.29 -0.10 9.90
C ARG A 118 11.07 0.83 9.73
N THR A 119 10.58 0.96 8.50
CA THR A 119 9.39 1.74 8.18
C THR A 119 8.14 1.15 8.82
N ALA A 120 7.93 -0.16 8.69
CA ALA A 120 6.79 -0.86 9.25
C ALA A 120 6.75 -0.79 10.78
N LYS A 121 7.89 -0.98 11.45
CA LYS A 121 7.99 -0.93 12.92
C LYS A 121 7.94 0.49 13.51
N SER A 122 7.88 1.53 12.69
CA SER A 122 7.70 2.88 13.19
C SER A 122 6.35 3.01 13.91
N PRO A 123 6.30 3.61 15.13
CA PRO A 123 5.05 3.79 15.87
C PRO A 123 3.95 4.50 15.08
N ASP A 124 4.33 5.47 14.24
CA ASP A 124 3.39 6.22 13.40
C ASP A 124 2.74 5.35 12.31
N ASN A 125 3.36 4.22 11.95
CA ASN A 125 2.92 3.32 10.87
C ASN A 125 2.20 2.07 11.39
N THR A 126 1.91 2.01 12.67
CA THR A 126 1.24 0.88 13.32
C THR A 126 -0.03 0.47 12.57
N GLY A 127 -0.03 -0.78 12.05
CA GLY A 127 -1.14 -1.36 11.31
C GLY A 127 -1.45 -0.67 9.96
N VAL A 128 -0.57 0.20 9.46
CA VAL A 128 -0.70 0.78 8.11
C VAL A 128 -0.48 -0.32 7.08
N PRO A 129 -1.39 -0.50 6.10
CA PRO A 129 -1.21 -1.47 5.03
C PRO A 129 0.02 -1.18 4.18
N ILE A 130 0.70 -2.23 3.77
CA ILE A 130 1.91 -2.14 2.95
C ILE A 130 1.71 -2.91 1.65
N LEU A 131 1.79 -2.21 0.52
CA LEU A 131 1.90 -2.80 -0.80
C LEU A 131 3.38 -2.84 -1.17
N VAL A 132 3.91 -4.02 -1.44
CA VAL A 132 5.23 -4.18 -2.06
C VAL A 132 5.03 -4.35 -3.57
N LEU A 133 5.48 -3.37 -4.35
CA LEU A 133 5.55 -3.49 -5.80
C LEU A 133 6.88 -4.15 -6.17
N ALA A 134 6.84 -5.42 -6.51
CA ALA A 134 7.97 -6.18 -7.04
C ALA A 134 8.21 -5.76 -8.50
N ASN A 135 8.90 -4.64 -8.67
CA ASN A 135 9.09 -3.98 -9.96
C ASN A 135 10.16 -4.65 -10.83
N LYS A 136 10.19 -4.29 -12.10
CA LYS A 136 11.12 -4.76 -13.13
C LYS A 136 10.93 -6.24 -13.50
N GLN A 137 9.69 -6.71 -13.49
CA GLN A 137 9.36 -8.08 -13.89
C GLN A 137 9.59 -8.36 -15.37
N ASP A 138 9.85 -7.35 -16.17
CA ASP A 138 10.29 -7.43 -17.57
C ASP A 138 11.74 -7.86 -17.74
N LEU A 139 12.56 -7.81 -16.69
CA LEU A 139 13.97 -8.13 -16.76
C LEU A 139 14.23 -9.61 -16.45
N PRO A 140 15.20 -10.24 -17.15
CA PRO A 140 15.62 -11.58 -16.84
C PRO A 140 16.23 -11.65 -15.44
N GLY A 141 15.87 -12.69 -14.68
CA GLY A 141 16.34 -12.86 -13.30
C GLY A 141 15.50 -12.16 -12.25
N ALA A 142 14.37 -11.51 -12.63
CA ALA A 142 13.41 -10.99 -11.68
C ALA A 142 12.88 -12.11 -10.77
N ARG A 143 12.93 -11.86 -9.46
CA ARG A 143 12.45 -12.82 -8.45
C ARG A 143 10.92 -12.82 -8.39
N GLU A 144 10.36 -14.02 -8.21
CA GLU A 144 8.91 -14.16 -8.05
C GLU A 144 8.42 -13.60 -6.72
N PRO A 145 7.14 -13.16 -6.64
CA PRO A 145 6.56 -12.60 -5.43
C PRO A 145 6.74 -13.47 -4.18
N LYS A 146 6.52 -14.78 -4.30
CA LYS A 146 6.67 -15.71 -3.17
C LYS A 146 8.12 -15.83 -2.64
N GLU A 147 9.10 -15.69 -3.52
CA GLU A 147 10.50 -15.66 -3.13
C GLU A 147 10.81 -14.35 -2.41
N LEU A 148 10.33 -13.22 -2.95
CA LEU A 148 10.49 -11.90 -2.34
C LEU A 148 9.82 -11.79 -0.97
N GLU A 149 8.64 -12.41 -0.76
CA GLU A 149 8.00 -12.50 0.55
C GLU A 149 8.92 -13.11 1.61
N LYS A 150 9.64 -14.18 1.25
CA LYS A 150 10.59 -14.86 2.14
C LYS A 150 11.84 -14.02 2.37
N LEU A 151 12.43 -13.49 1.29
CA LEU A 151 13.64 -12.66 1.35
C LEU A 151 13.44 -11.42 2.21
N LEU A 152 12.29 -10.75 2.07
CA LEU A 152 11.91 -9.57 2.85
C LEU A 152 11.43 -9.90 4.28
N GLY A 153 11.20 -11.17 4.59
CA GLY A 153 10.71 -11.57 5.92
C GLY A 153 9.31 -11.02 6.24
N LEU A 154 8.44 -10.88 5.25
CA LEU A 154 7.13 -10.22 5.42
C LEU A 154 6.21 -10.96 6.40
N HIS A 155 6.36 -12.27 6.56
CA HIS A 155 5.61 -13.06 7.52
C HIS A 155 5.84 -12.63 8.97
N GLU A 156 6.99 -12.03 9.26
CA GLU A 156 7.31 -11.48 10.58
C GLU A 156 6.57 -10.17 10.87
N LEU A 157 6.10 -9.47 9.81
CA LEU A 157 5.37 -8.21 9.95
C LEU A 157 3.86 -8.41 10.18
N GLY A 158 3.33 -9.62 9.89
CA GLY A 158 1.93 -9.90 10.10
C GLY A 158 1.24 -10.74 9.03
N ALA A 159 -0.09 -10.69 8.97
CA ALA A 159 -0.87 -11.45 8.03
C ALA A 159 -0.83 -10.85 6.62
N GLY A 160 -0.29 -11.61 5.66
CA GLY A 160 -0.31 -11.27 4.26
C GLY A 160 -1.72 -11.30 3.65
N GLY A 161 -1.99 -10.39 2.71
CA GLY A 161 -3.19 -10.37 1.87
C GLY A 161 -2.99 -11.18 0.59
N GLY A 162 -2.29 -12.31 0.65
CA GLY A 162 -2.02 -13.14 -0.51
C GLY A 162 -3.15 -14.11 -0.81
N SER A 163 -3.60 -14.11 -2.06
CA SER A 163 -4.22 -15.20 -2.82
C SER A 163 -5.13 -16.17 -2.05
N ALA A 164 -6.40 -16.26 -2.45
CA ALA A 164 -7.42 -17.21 -2.05
C ALA A 164 -6.91 -18.54 -1.47
N GLY A 165 -6.75 -18.60 -0.15
CA GLY A 165 -6.41 -19.83 0.58
C GLY A 165 -6.65 -19.59 2.05
N GLY A 166 -7.79 -20.09 2.56
CA GLY A 166 -8.33 -19.93 3.90
C GLY A 166 -7.29 -19.97 5.03
N GLY A 167 -7.12 -18.86 5.68
CA GLY A 167 -6.36 -18.72 6.92
C GLY A 167 -7.21 -17.98 7.95
N GLN A 168 -7.50 -18.66 9.04
CA GLN A 168 -8.44 -18.30 10.09
C GLN A 168 -8.14 -16.94 10.73
N ASN A 169 -9.24 -16.18 10.93
CA ASN A 169 -9.28 -14.93 11.69
C ASN A 169 -8.72 -15.10 13.11
N SER A 170 -7.52 -14.66 13.36
CA SER A 170 -7.09 -14.38 14.72
C SER A 170 -7.32 -12.91 15.04
N SER A 171 -8.54 -12.59 15.47
CA SER A 171 -8.88 -11.31 16.11
C SER A 171 -8.30 -11.32 17.52
N SER A 172 -7.03 -10.96 17.68
CA SER A 172 -6.50 -10.72 19.02
C SER A 172 -6.72 -9.26 19.41
N CYS A 173 -7.83 -8.99 20.09
CA CYS A 173 -8.02 -7.78 20.92
C CYS A 173 -7.31 -7.93 22.27
N GLY A 174 -6.08 -8.35 22.29
CA GLY A 174 -5.26 -8.47 23.49
C GLY A 174 -3.82 -8.19 23.13
N GLY A 175 -3.21 -7.20 23.77
CA GLY A 175 -1.80 -6.83 23.89
C GLY A 175 -0.71 -7.32 22.93
N GLY A 176 -1.06 -7.82 21.75
CA GLY A 176 -0.12 -8.26 20.73
C GLY A 176 0.32 -7.08 19.84
N SER A 177 1.54 -7.15 19.35
CA SER A 177 2.07 -6.20 18.36
C SER A 177 1.08 -6.05 17.20
N PRO A 178 0.87 -4.82 16.73
CA PRO A 178 -0.07 -4.57 15.63
C PRO A 178 0.38 -5.29 14.36
N VAL A 179 -0.50 -6.14 13.87
CA VAL A 179 -0.27 -6.95 12.68
C VAL A 179 -0.43 -6.06 11.45
N HIS A 180 0.60 -5.94 10.63
CA HIS A 180 0.51 -5.26 9.34
C HIS A 180 -0.18 -6.16 8.31
N MET A 181 -1.09 -5.57 7.53
CA MET A 181 -1.55 -6.18 6.29
C MET A 181 -0.58 -5.82 5.18
N TRP A 182 -0.15 -6.81 4.42
CA TRP A 182 0.75 -6.59 3.29
C TRP A 182 0.32 -7.41 2.06
N HIS A 183 0.73 -6.95 0.91
CA HIS A 183 0.56 -7.64 -0.36
C HIS A 183 1.79 -7.43 -1.24
N VAL A 184 2.28 -8.46 -1.90
CA VAL A 184 3.34 -8.37 -2.90
C VAL A 184 2.72 -8.49 -4.29
N GLN A 185 2.85 -7.44 -5.08
CA GLN A 185 2.34 -7.37 -6.44
C GLN A 185 3.50 -7.36 -7.43
N PRO A 186 3.59 -8.34 -8.33
CA PRO A 186 4.53 -8.26 -9.44
C PRO A 186 4.12 -7.10 -10.36
N ALA A 187 5.11 -6.30 -10.79
CA ALA A 187 4.84 -5.12 -11.57
C ALA A 187 5.97 -4.79 -12.55
N CYS A 188 5.63 -4.06 -13.60
CA CYS A 188 6.57 -3.43 -14.49
C CYS A 188 6.21 -1.95 -14.66
N ALA A 189 7.03 -1.06 -14.12
CA ALA A 189 6.77 0.39 -14.22
C ALA A 189 6.89 0.92 -15.65
N ILE A 190 7.57 0.22 -16.53
CA ILE A 190 7.73 0.60 -17.95
C ILE A 190 6.45 0.28 -18.74
N THR A 191 5.93 -0.94 -18.61
CA THR A 191 4.72 -1.37 -19.34
C THR A 191 3.43 -0.95 -18.63
N GLY A 192 3.46 -0.81 -17.31
CA GLY A 192 2.29 -0.52 -16.47
C GLY A 192 1.66 -1.76 -15.84
N ASP A 193 2.14 -2.96 -16.23
CA ASP A 193 1.59 -4.21 -15.75
C ASP A 193 1.67 -4.31 -14.22
N GLY A 194 0.60 -4.76 -13.59
CA GLY A 194 0.50 -4.99 -12.16
C GLY A 194 0.37 -3.73 -11.29
N LEU A 195 0.54 -2.52 -11.84
CA LEU A 195 0.50 -1.29 -11.05
C LEU A 195 -0.91 -0.96 -10.53
N HIS A 196 -1.91 -1.06 -11.40
CA HIS A 196 -3.30 -0.77 -11.04
C HIS A 196 -3.89 -1.84 -10.13
N GLU A 197 -3.57 -3.10 -10.36
CA GLU A 197 -3.94 -4.24 -9.52
C GLU A 197 -3.33 -4.10 -8.12
N GLY A 198 -2.09 -3.65 -8.03
CA GLY A 198 -1.43 -3.34 -6.77
C GLY A 198 -2.15 -2.23 -6.00
N MET A 199 -2.51 -1.13 -6.68
CA MET A 199 -3.26 -0.03 -6.05
C MET A 199 -4.66 -0.47 -5.60
N GLU A 200 -5.31 -1.38 -6.31
CA GLU A 200 -6.57 -1.98 -5.89
C GLU A 200 -6.39 -2.82 -4.62
N ALA A 201 -5.38 -3.70 -4.58
CA ALA A 201 -5.06 -4.50 -3.40
C ALA A 201 -4.76 -3.62 -2.18
N LEU A 202 -4.02 -2.52 -2.36
CA LEU A 202 -3.77 -1.55 -1.29
C LEU A 202 -5.07 -0.93 -0.79
N TYR A 203 -5.96 -0.52 -1.69
CA TYR A 203 -7.25 0.05 -1.33
C TYR A 203 -8.10 -0.92 -0.51
N GLU A 204 -8.15 -2.19 -0.90
CA GLU A 204 -8.88 -3.21 -0.15
C GLU A 204 -8.32 -3.40 1.27
N MET A 205 -7.00 -3.40 1.42
CA MET A 205 -6.34 -3.45 2.73
C MET A 205 -6.68 -2.22 3.58
N ILE A 206 -6.70 -1.02 3.00
CA ILE A 206 -7.11 0.22 3.69
C ILE A 206 -8.56 0.12 4.18
N LEU A 207 -9.48 -0.36 3.34
CA LEU A 207 -10.88 -0.56 3.73
C LEU A 207 -11.01 -1.58 4.88
N LYS A 208 -10.27 -2.69 4.81
CA LYS A 208 -10.25 -3.71 5.86
C LYS A 208 -9.75 -3.13 7.19
N ARG A 209 -8.65 -2.37 7.16
CA ARG A 209 -8.13 -1.66 8.35
C ARG A 209 -9.18 -0.73 8.96
N ARG A 210 -9.84 0.09 8.14
CA ARG A 210 -10.88 1.03 8.60
C ARG A 210 -12.08 0.32 9.23
N LYS A 211 -12.50 -0.84 8.67
CA LYS A 211 -13.57 -1.68 9.25
C LYS A 211 -13.17 -2.23 10.62
N LEU A 212 -11.99 -2.80 10.74
CA LEU A 212 -11.47 -3.34 12.00
C LEU A 212 -11.39 -2.26 13.08
N ALA A 213 -10.89 -1.07 12.74
CA ALA A 213 -10.82 0.06 13.67
C ALA A 213 -12.21 0.51 14.17
N LYS A 214 -13.23 0.51 13.31
CA LYS A 214 -14.62 0.81 13.71
C LYS A 214 -15.20 -0.26 14.66
N GLN A 215 -14.94 -1.53 14.39
CA GLN A 215 -15.40 -2.64 15.23
C GLN A 215 -14.77 -2.59 16.63
N CYS A 216 -13.48 -2.29 16.74
CA CYS A 216 -12.80 -2.14 18.01
C CYS A 216 -13.36 -0.96 18.84
N LYS A 217 -13.73 0.15 18.22
CA LYS A 217 -14.36 1.30 18.90
C LYS A 217 -15.76 0.95 19.45
N ASN A 218 -16.54 0.19 18.67
CA ASN A 218 -17.89 -0.20 19.10
C ASN A 218 -17.90 -1.24 20.24
N LYS A 219 -16.86 -2.07 20.37
CA LYS A 219 -16.74 -3.04 21.48
C LYS A 219 -16.26 -2.41 22.79
N LYS A 220 -15.71 -1.19 22.75
CA LYS A 220 -15.24 -0.46 23.94
C LYS A 220 -16.29 0.51 24.53
N ARG A 221 -17.43 0.64 23.86
CA ARG A 221 -18.63 1.36 24.35
C ARG A 221 -19.64 0.37 24.89
#